data_7e50d6e8d59fac0920fe3ec1d151d973
#
_entry.id   7e50d6e8d59fac0920fe3ec1d151d973
#
_cell.length_a   1.000
_cell.length_b   1.000
_cell.length_c   1.000
_cell.angle_alpha   90.00
_cell.angle_beta   90.00
_cell.angle_gamma   90.00
#
_symmetry.space_group_name_H-M   'P 1'
#
loop_
_entity.id
_entity.type
_entity.pdbx_description
1 polymer ?
#
loop_
_entity_poly.entity_id
_entity_poly.type
_entity_poly.pdbx_seq_one_letter_code
_entity_poly.pdbx_strand_id
1 'polypeptide(L)'
;DKREFKAKVIGTDKRTDVALIKIEASGLPTVKMGDPGKLRVGEWVVAIGSPFGFESSVTAGIVSAKGRALPQENFVPFIQTDVAINPGNSGGPLFNMKGEVVGINSQIYSRTGGYMGVAFAIPIDVAMEVQSQLRISGRVSRGRIGVVIQELTKELAESFGLSKATGALVNAVEKGGPAEKAGVEAGDIILKFDGKAIAASSDLPRIVGATRPGSKVSMQVWRKGATRDLAVTVGEIPEEKTAQRSQKRAKPAEAAANRLGLVLSELSPEQKRELKIANGLLIEDVRANGSRTDLRPGDVILAVVHKGSSTEASSVDQFNKLLTQFDKSATITLLVRRGEQQTYITLK
;
A
#
# COMPACT_ATOMS: atom_id res chain seq x y z
N ASP A 1 18.08 23.14 12.14
CA ASP A 1 17.96 23.48 13.53
C ASP A 1 17.36 22.27 14.28
N LYS A 2 17.75 21.99 15.49
CA LYS A 2 17.35 20.79 16.24
C LYS A 2 16.02 20.96 17.01
N ARG A 3 15.10 21.78 16.49
CA ARG A 3 13.80 22.01 17.11
C ARG A 3 12.88 20.81 16.87
N GLU A 4 12.19 20.37 17.90
CA GLU A 4 11.18 19.32 17.86
C GLU A 4 9.79 19.89 18.03
N PHE A 5 8.84 19.40 17.27
CA PHE A 5 7.44 19.84 17.32
C PHE A 5 6.51 18.64 17.42
N LYS A 6 5.48 18.77 18.25
CA LYS A 6 4.37 17.80 18.23
C LYS A 6 3.58 17.97 16.95
N ALA A 7 3.43 16.91 16.18
CA ALA A 7 2.65 16.89 14.95
C ALA A 7 1.28 16.24 15.19
N LYS A 8 0.24 16.80 14.55
CA LYS A 8 -1.09 16.20 14.46
C LYS A 8 -1.30 15.66 13.06
N VAL A 9 -1.69 14.40 12.93
CA VAL A 9 -2.12 13.83 11.65
C VAL A 9 -3.49 14.40 11.31
N ILE A 10 -3.60 15.11 10.18
CA ILE A 10 -4.84 15.67 9.66
C ILE A 10 -5.61 14.63 8.86
N GLY A 11 -4.90 13.84 8.06
CA GLY A 11 -5.45 12.74 7.30
C GLY A 11 -4.36 11.93 6.58
N THR A 12 -4.74 10.77 6.11
CA THR A 12 -3.85 9.85 5.38
C THR A 12 -4.57 9.28 4.17
N ASP A 13 -3.81 9.03 3.12
CA ASP A 13 -4.28 8.32 1.94
C ASP A 13 -3.36 7.16 1.60
N LYS A 14 -3.80 5.96 1.93
CA LYS A 14 -3.04 4.72 1.72
C LYS A 14 -2.78 4.40 0.24
N ARG A 15 -3.66 4.87 -0.67
CA ARG A 15 -3.58 4.56 -2.11
C ARG A 15 -2.52 5.37 -2.84
N THR A 16 -2.08 6.48 -2.26
CA THR A 16 -0.96 7.28 -2.78
C THR A 16 0.21 7.35 -1.81
N ASP A 17 0.12 6.71 -0.64
CA ASP A 17 1.14 6.73 0.41
C ASP A 17 1.47 8.16 0.89
N VAL A 18 0.45 9.02 0.98
CA VAL A 18 0.57 10.42 1.40
C VAL A 18 -0.17 10.65 2.71
N ALA A 19 0.50 11.30 3.66
CA ALA A 19 -0.09 11.79 4.89
C ALA A 19 0.06 13.31 4.99
N LEU A 20 -0.97 13.97 5.50
CA LEU A 20 -0.93 15.39 5.87
C LEU A 20 -0.79 15.51 7.37
N ILE A 21 0.29 16.13 7.82
CA ILE A 21 0.54 16.44 9.22
C ILE A 21 0.56 17.96 9.43
N LYS A 22 0.17 18.40 10.63
CA LYS A 22 0.21 19.80 11.05
C LYS A 22 1.01 19.96 12.34
N ILE A 23 1.86 20.96 12.37
CA ILE A 23 2.57 21.41 13.57
C ILE A 23 2.13 22.83 13.93
N GLU A 24 2.15 23.17 15.20
CA GLU A 24 1.89 24.52 15.68
C GLU A 24 3.22 25.28 15.77
N ALA A 25 3.58 25.92 14.66
CA ALA A 25 4.79 26.73 14.55
C ALA A 25 4.59 27.84 13.51
N SER A 26 5.32 28.94 13.67
CA SER A 26 5.33 30.07 12.75
C SER A 26 6.76 30.43 12.36
N GLY A 27 6.92 31.16 11.25
CA GLY A 27 8.22 31.63 10.80
C GLY A 27 9.18 30.53 10.35
N LEU A 28 8.66 29.36 9.94
CA LEU A 28 9.46 28.27 9.39
C LEU A 28 9.80 28.53 7.92
N PRO A 29 11.03 28.18 7.48
CA PRO A 29 11.35 28.19 6.06
C PRO A 29 10.48 27.19 5.31
N THR A 30 10.02 27.57 4.12
CA THR A 30 9.21 26.72 3.24
C THR A 30 9.98 26.38 1.98
N VAL A 31 9.70 25.21 1.42
CA VAL A 31 10.24 24.80 0.13
C VAL A 31 9.41 25.37 -1.03
N LYS A 32 10.04 25.60 -2.17
CA LYS A 32 9.36 25.97 -3.40
C LYS A 32 8.88 24.72 -4.13
N MET A 33 7.61 24.70 -4.54
CA MET A 33 7.06 23.60 -5.34
C MET A 33 7.43 23.77 -6.80
N GLY A 34 7.96 22.70 -7.41
CA GLY A 34 8.26 22.63 -8.83
C GLY A 34 7.12 21.99 -9.64
N ASP A 35 7.37 21.81 -10.92
CA ASP A 35 6.45 21.18 -11.86
C ASP A 35 7.03 19.85 -12.36
N PRO A 36 6.53 18.69 -11.88
CA PRO A 36 7.01 17.38 -12.34
C PRO A 36 6.78 17.14 -13.84
N GLY A 37 5.80 17.84 -14.43
CA GLY A 37 5.52 17.76 -15.85
C GLY A 37 6.71 18.22 -16.71
N LYS A 38 7.46 19.20 -16.22
CA LYS A 38 8.63 19.77 -16.90
C LYS A 38 9.92 18.98 -16.74
N LEU A 39 9.97 18.02 -15.79
CA LEU A 39 11.14 17.15 -15.65
C LEU A 39 11.34 16.32 -16.93
N ARG A 40 12.59 16.16 -17.31
CA ARG A 40 12.99 15.29 -18.42
C ARG A 40 13.77 14.09 -17.89
N VAL A 41 13.62 12.96 -18.54
CA VAL A 41 14.48 11.80 -18.30
C VAL A 41 15.94 12.19 -18.55
N GLY A 42 16.84 11.81 -17.65
CA GLY A 42 18.24 12.21 -17.64
C GLY A 42 18.55 13.50 -16.84
N GLU A 43 17.54 14.25 -16.39
CA GLU A 43 17.78 15.43 -15.52
C GLU A 43 18.25 15.02 -14.14
N TRP A 44 19.20 15.77 -13.60
CA TRP A 44 19.69 15.60 -12.23
C TRP A 44 18.62 15.97 -11.21
N VAL A 45 18.53 15.15 -10.18
CA VAL A 45 17.65 15.36 -9.01
C VAL A 45 18.39 15.01 -7.73
N VAL A 46 17.95 15.60 -6.64
CA VAL A 46 18.57 15.49 -5.32
C VAL A 46 17.52 15.10 -4.29
N ALA A 47 17.79 14.06 -3.51
CA ALA A 47 16.96 13.70 -2.35
C ALA A 47 17.65 14.13 -1.06
N ILE A 48 16.85 14.63 -0.12
CA ILE A 48 17.30 14.98 1.22
C ILE A 48 16.47 14.17 2.22
N GLY A 49 17.15 13.58 3.20
CA GLY A 49 16.48 12.77 4.22
C GLY A 49 17.37 12.47 5.40
N SER A 50 16.99 11.50 6.21
CA SER A 50 17.69 11.04 7.40
C SER A 50 17.85 9.51 7.39
N PRO A 51 18.59 8.96 6.41
CA PRO A 51 18.75 7.52 6.28
C PRO A 51 19.45 6.94 7.50
N PHE A 52 18.93 5.85 8.04
CA PHE A 52 19.45 5.17 9.23
C PHE A 52 19.62 6.09 10.47
N GLY A 53 18.90 7.23 10.51
CA GLY A 53 19.03 8.22 11.58
C GLY A 53 20.17 9.21 11.41
N PHE A 54 20.92 9.17 10.32
CA PHE A 54 21.91 10.20 10.00
C PHE A 54 21.22 11.47 9.52
N GLU A 55 21.35 12.54 10.29
CA GLU A 55 20.71 13.83 10.00
C GLU A 55 21.23 14.43 8.68
N SER A 56 20.28 15.03 7.94
CA SER A 56 20.55 15.88 6.76
C SER A 56 21.41 15.21 5.67
N SER A 57 21.21 13.94 5.41
CA SER A 57 21.88 13.24 4.32
C SER A 57 21.32 13.65 2.96
N VAL A 58 22.22 13.90 2.02
CA VAL A 58 21.90 14.29 0.65
C VAL A 58 22.38 13.19 -0.30
N THR A 59 21.51 12.74 -1.19
CA THR A 59 21.84 11.83 -2.28
C THR A 59 21.41 12.42 -3.62
N ALA A 60 22.14 12.13 -4.69
CA ALA A 60 21.87 12.65 -6.02
C ALA A 60 21.83 11.54 -7.06
N GLY A 61 21.14 11.78 -8.14
CA GLY A 61 21.01 10.89 -9.28
C GLY A 61 20.22 11.56 -10.39
N ILE A 62 19.67 10.79 -11.30
CA ILE A 62 18.91 11.29 -12.44
C ILE A 62 17.47 10.76 -12.45
N VAL A 63 16.59 11.42 -13.16
CA VAL A 63 15.28 10.90 -13.53
C VAL A 63 15.49 9.77 -14.54
N SER A 64 15.23 8.54 -14.14
CA SER A 64 15.36 7.35 -15.01
C SER A 64 14.13 7.14 -15.89
N ALA A 65 12.92 7.45 -15.36
CA ALA A 65 11.66 7.39 -16.09
C ALA A 65 10.58 8.23 -15.40
N LYS A 66 9.47 8.48 -16.10
CA LYS A 66 8.30 9.18 -15.58
C LYS A 66 7.04 8.35 -15.82
N GLY A 67 6.03 8.54 -14.97
CA GLY A 67 4.73 7.89 -15.14
C GLY A 67 4.74 6.39 -14.86
N ARG A 68 5.67 5.88 -14.06
CA ARG A 68 5.72 4.46 -13.73
C ARG A 68 4.54 4.05 -12.86
N ALA A 69 3.80 3.04 -13.31
CA ALA A 69 2.82 2.34 -12.49
C ALA A 69 3.52 1.19 -11.76
N LEU A 70 3.20 1.00 -10.49
CA LEU A 70 3.69 -0.13 -9.69
C LEU A 70 2.54 -1.08 -9.38
N PRO A 71 2.82 -2.39 -9.21
CA PRO A 71 1.80 -3.34 -8.82
C PRO A 71 1.06 -2.86 -7.57
N GLN A 72 -0.29 -2.87 -7.61
CA GLN A 72 -1.19 -2.44 -6.51
C GLN A 72 -1.22 -0.93 -6.21
N GLU A 73 -0.41 -0.10 -6.89
CA GLU A 73 -0.35 1.34 -6.72
C GLU A 73 -0.77 2.09 -7.99
N ASN A 74 -2.03 1.90 -8.38
CA ASN A 74 -2.56 2.34 -9.68
C ASN A 74 -2.89 3.84 -9.75
N PHE A 75 -2.71 4.60 -8.65
CA PHE A 75 -3.09 6.02 -8.59
C PHE A 75 -1.91 6.99 -8.65
N VAL A 76 -0.68 6.48 -8.55
CA VAL A 76 0.54 7.31 -8.55
C VAL A 76 1.34 7.05 -9.83
N PRO A 77 1.56 8.08 -10.67
CA PRO A 77 2.48 8.01 -11.82
C PRO A 77 3.91 8.30 -11.36
N PHE A 78 4.56 7.35 -10.69
CA PHE A 78 5.84 7.58 -10.04
C PHE A 78 6.91 8.17 -10.94
N ILE A 79 7.74 9.04 -10.36
CA ILE A 79 9.03 9.44 -10.91
C ILE A 79 10.02 8.35 -10.49
N GLN A 80 10.60 7.64 -11.46
CA GLN A 80 11.67 6.67 -11.21
C GLN A 80 13.01 7.40 -11.27
N THR A 81 13.88 7.14 -10.29
CA THR A 81 15.24 7.69 -10.22
C THR A 81 16.24 6.62 -9.84
N ASP A 82 17.53 6.92 -10.02
CA ASP A 82 18.65 6.16 -9.47
C ASP A 82 19.26 6.84 -8.23
N VAL A 83 18.55 7.79 -7.64
CA VAL A 83 18.94 8.40 -6.36
C VAL A 83 18.97 7.34 -5.28
N ALA A 84 20.04 7.27 -4.52
CA ALA A 84 20.17 6.31 -3.42
C ALA A 84 19.18 6.62 -2.30
N ILE A 85 18.12 5.80 -2.20
CA ILE A 85 17.09 5.88 -1.17
C ILE A 85 17.24 4.69 -0.23
N ASN A 86 17.31 4.97 1.07
CA ASN A 86 17.36 3.99 2.14
C ASN A 86 16.32 4.33 3.21
N PRO A 87 15.99 3.41 4.14
CA PRO A 87 15.08 3.68 5.25
C PRO A 87 15.44 4.96 6.01
N GLY A 88 14.51 5.93 6.07
CA GLY A 88 14.69 7.28 6.61
C GLY A 88 14.67 8.39 5.56
N ASN A 89 14.85 8.09 4.27
CA ASN A 89 14.66 9.06 3.19
C ASN A 89 13.21 9.14 2.70
N SER A 90 12.40 8.10 2.93
CA SER A 90 10.98 8.09 2.56
C SER A 90 10.22 9.20 3.29
N GLY A 91 9.37 9.93 2.56
CA GLY A 91 8.69 11.15 3.03
C GLY A 91 9.52 12.43 2.85
N GLY A 92 10.82 12.31 2.59
CA GLY A 92 11.69 13.45 2.27
C GLY A 92 11.49 13.96 0.85
N PRO A 93 11.90 15.21 0.57
CA PRO A 93 11.73 15.85 -0.74
C PRO A 93 12.73 15.32 -1.78
N LEU A 94 12.23 15.24 -3.03
CA LEU A 94 13.04 15.14 -4.24
C LEU A 94 13.08 16.51 -4.90
N PHE A 95 14.26 17.08 -5.04
CA PHE A 95 14.48 18.40 -5.64
C PHE A 95 14.99 18.31 -7.08
N ASN A 96 14.58 19.27 -7.91
CA ASN A 96 15.28 19.55 -9.16
C ASN A 96 16.52 20.45 -8.92
N MET A 97 17.31 20.70 -9.97
CA MET A 97 18.51 21.53 -9.88
C MET A 97 18.23 23.03 -9.68
N LYS A 98 16.95 23.44 -9.61
CA LYS A 98 16.55 24.81 -9.25
C LYS A 98 16.19 24.94 -7.76
N GLY A 99 16.35 23.87 -6.98
CA GLY A 99 15.95 23.83 -5.57
C GLY A 99 14.42 23.78 -5.37
N GLU A 100 13.66 23.31 -6.37
CA GLU A 100 12.21 23.16 -6.29
C GLU A 100 11.87 21.69 -6.00
N VAL A 101 10.93 21.43 -5.11
CA VAL A 101 10.44 20.08 -4.81
C VAL A 101 9.59 19.59 -5.98
N VAL A 102 9.99 18.49 -6.59
CA VAL A 102 9.31 17.85 -7.72
C VAL A 102 8.65 16.53 -7.36
N GLY A 103 8.99 15.97 -6.18
CA GLY A 103 8.41 14.73 -5.68
C GLY A 103 8.69 14.51 -4.21
N ILE A 104 8.02 13.49 -3.66
CA ILE A 104 8.25 12.96 -2.30
C ILE A 104 8.83 11.55 -2.47
N ASN A 105 9.99 11.29 -1.88
CA ASN A 105 10.59 9.96 -1.91
C ASN A 105 9.67 8.98 -1.19
N SER A 106 9.35 7.84 -1.81
CA SER A 106 8.41 6.87 -1.25
C SER A 106 9.09 5.51 -1.06
N GLN A 107 9.47 4.84 -2.12
CA GLN A 107 9.91 3.46 -2.04
C GLN A 107 11.02 3.13 -3.04
N ILE A 108 11.61 1.95 -2.87
CA ILE A 108 12.61 1.38 -3.77
C ILE A 108 12.11 0.05 -4.35
N TYR A 109 12.59 -0.29 -5.53
CA TYR A 109 12.52 -1.68 -5.99
C TYR A 109 13.65 -2.46 -5.33
N SER A 110 13.31 -3.44 -4.50
CA SER A 110 14.32 -4.23 -3.79
C SER A 110 13.87 -5.68 -3.58
N ARG A 111 14.80 -6.61 -3.73
CA ARG A 111 14.61 -8.02 -3.36
C ARG A 111 15.24 -8.37 -2.01
N THR A 112 16.10 -7.52 -1.52
CA THR A 112 16.87 -7.74 -0.28
C THR A 112 16.55 -6.74 0.82
N GLY A 113 15.71 -5.73 0.52
CA GLY A 113 15.39 -4.62 1.43
C GLY A 113 16.34 -3.42 1.31
N GLY A 114 17.49 -3.57 0.65
CA GLY A 114 18.44 -2.49 0.40
C GLY A 114 18.25 -1.84 -0.98
N TYR A 115 18.80 -0.65 -1.16
CA TYR A 115 18.82 0.06 -2.44
C TYR A 115 19.57 -0.72 -3.52
N MET A 116 18.96 -0.87 -4.70
CA MET A 116 19.48 -1.62 -5.84
C MET A 116 19.45 -0.82 -7.15
N GLY A 117 19.61 0.49 -7.08
CA GLY A 117 19.67 1.37 -8.26
C GLY A 117 18.31 1.83 -8.77
N VAL A 118 17.20 1.49 -8.12
CA VAL A 118 15.85 1.88 -8.54
C VAL A 118 15.07 2.43 -7.36
N ALA A 119 14.69 3.70 -7.45
CA ALA A 119 13.87 4.40 -6.47
C ALA A 119 12.66 5.08 -7.14
N PHE A 120 11.63 5.32 -6.35
CA PHE A 120 10.38 5.92 -6.79
C PHE A 120 9.99 7.07 -5.88
N ALA A 121 9.58 8.19 -6.50
CA ALA A 121 9.04 9.34 -5.82
C ALA A 121 7.62 9.64 -6.33
N ILE A 122 6.75 10.03 -5.40
CA ILE A 122 5.40 10.51 -5.70
C ILE A 122 5.54 11.92 -6.28
N PRO A 123 5.01 12.20 -7.48
CA PRO A 123 5.05 13.54 -8.05
C PRO A 123 4.39 14.56 -7.12
N ILE A 124 4.98 15.76 -7.01
CA ILE A 124 4.52 16.75 -6.03
C ILE A 124 3.12 17.29 -6.35
N ASP A 125 2.73 17.37 -7.60
CA ASP A 125 1.38 17.74 -8.04
C ASP A 125 0.32 16.75 -7.51
N VAL A 126 0.60 15.44 -7.59
CA VAL A 126 -0.26 14.39 -7.02
C VAL A 126 -0.36 14.54 -5.50
N ALA A 127 0.77 14.77 -4.82
CA ALA A 127 0.79 14.95 -3.37
C ALA A 127 0.01 16.20 -2.94
N MET A 128 0.09 17.29 -3.71
CA MET A 128 -0.64 18.53 -3.43
C MET A 128 -2.15 18.40 -3.68
N GLU A 129 -2.57 17.63 -4.67
CA GLU A 129 -3.98 17.29 -4.89
C GLU A 129 -4.54 16.50 -3.70
N VAL A 130 -3.83 15.46 -3.26
CA VAL A 130 -4.16 14.66 -2.07
C VAL A 130 -4.21 15.54 -0.83
N GLN A 131 -3.17 16.36 -0.60
CA GLN A 131 -3.10 17.29 0.51
C GLN A 131 -4.31 18.23 0.58
N SER A 132 -4.75 18.75 -0.56
CA SER A 132 -5.91 19.65 -0.63
C SER A 132 -7.18 18.95 -0.14
N GLN A 133 -7.43 17.71 -0.58
CA GLN A 133 -8.58 16.92 -0.15
C GLN A 133 -8.50 16.54 1.34
N LEU A 134 -7.32 16.10 1.81
CA LEU A 134 -7.10 15.76 3.22
C LEU A 134 -7.33 16.96 4.13
N ARG A 135 -6.90 18.16 3.71
CA ARG A 135 -7.10 19.40 4.47
C ARG A 135 -8.56 19.79 4.62
N ILE A 136 -9.38 19.57 3.58
CA ILE A 136 -10.79 19.98 3.54
C ILE A 136 -11.68 18.97 4.24
N SER A 137 -11.48 17.68 3.97
CA SER A 137 -12.41 16.61 4.36
C SER A 137 -11.79 15.50 5.22
N GLY A 138 -10.48 15.54 5.46
CA GLY A 138 -9.74 14.49 6.17
C GLY A 138 -9.58 13.20 5.39
N ARG A 139 -10.12 13.12 4.18
CA ARG A 139 -10.09 11.94 3.30
C ARG A 139 -9.94 12.30 1.83
N VAL A 140 -9.55 11.32 1.01
CA VAL A 140 -9.47 11.46 -0.44
C VAL A 140 -10.59 10.68 -1.09
N SER A 141 -11.43 11.39 -1.85
CA SER A 141 -12.52 10.80 -2.65
C SER A 141 -12.00 10.50 -4.06
N ARG A 142 -12.27 9.28 -4.57
CA ARG A 142 -11.84 8.86 -5.89
C ARG A 142 -12.98 8.29 -6.71
N GLY A 143 -12.95 8.63 -7.99
CA GLY A 143 -13.85 8.06 -8.97
C GLY A 143 -13.57 6.59 -9.25
N ARG A 144 -14.61 5.84 -9.62
CA ARG A 144 -14.53 4.47 -10.15
C ARG A 144 -15.60 4.24 -11.20
N ILE A 145 -15.34 3.32 -12.12
CA ILE A 145 -16.33 2.87 -13.10
C ILE A 145 -16.69 1.38 -12.96
N GLY A 146 -15.90 0.59 -12.22
CA GLY A 146 -16.19 -0.83 -11.97
C GLY A 146 -15.84 -1.71 -13.16
N VAL A 147 -14.62 -1.64 -13.66
CA VAL A 147 -14.07 -2.51 -14.68
C VAL A 147 -12.80 -3.18 -14.19
N VAL A 148 -12.56 -4.41 -14.64
CA VAL A 148 -11.27 -5.09 -14.56
C VAL A 148 -10.60 -4.94 -15.91
N ILE A 149 -9.40 -4.40 -15.93
CA ILE A 149 -8.67 -4.10 -17.16
C ILE A 149 -7.34 -4.85 -17.22
N GLN A 150 -6.84 -5.01 -18.43
CA GLN A 150 -5.47 -5.49 -18.69
C GLN A 150 -4.77 -4.62 -19.71
N GLU A 151 -3.44 -4.74 -19.74
CA GLU A 151 -2.61 -4.08 -20.75
C GLU A 151 -2.91 -4.64 -22.14
N LEU A 152 -2.97 -3.74 -23.13
CA LEU A 152 -3.18 -4.10 -24.52
C LEU A 152 -1.82 -4.31 -25.20
N THR A 153 -1.41 -5.57 -25.41
CA THR A 153 -0.22 -5.89 -26.20
C THR A 153 -0.48 -5.68 -27.68
N LYS A 154 0.59 -5.66 -28.49
CA LYS A 154 0.46 -5.52 -29.94
C LYS A 154 -0.39 -6.63 -30.55
N GLU A 155 -0.16 -7.86 -30.12
CA GLU A 155 -0.87 -9.06 -30.58
C GLU A 155 -2.37 -8.98 -30.23
N LEU A 156 -2.69 -8.51 -29.01
CA LEU A 156 -4.08 -8.26 -28.61
C LEU A 156 -4.71 -7.17 -29.44
N ALA A 157 -4.03 -6.05 -29.66
CA ALA A 157 -4.54 -4.95 -30.49
C ALA A 157 -4.89 -5.42 -31.90
N GLU A 158 -4.00 -6.17 -32.53
CA GLU A 158 -4.21 -6.76 -33.86
C GLU A 158 -5.40 -7.72 -33.87
N SER A 159 -5.57 -8.57 -32.85
CA SER A 159 -6.71 -9.51 -32.75
C SER A 159 -8.04 -8.81 -32.55
N PHE A 160 -8.07 -7.61 -31.96
CA PHE A 160 -9.25 -6.75 -31.83
C PHE A 160 -9.41 -5.77 -33.01
N GLY A 161 -8.56 -5.85 -34.02
CA GLY A 161 -8.62 -4.99 -35.22
C GLY A 161 -8.12 -3.56 -35.01
N LEU A 162 -7.30 -3.33 -33.96
CA LEU A 162 -6.66 -2.05 -33.71
C LEU A 162 -5.26 -2.00 -34.30
N SER A 163 -4.92 -0.89 -34.98
CA SER A 163 -3.59 -0.69 -35.57
C SER A 163 -2.50 -0.31 -34.56
N LYS A 164 -2.88 0.09 -33.36
CA LYS A 164 -1.96 0.52 -32.29
C LYS A 164 -2.36 -0.09 -30.97
N ALA A 165 -1.38 -0.52 -30.18
CA ALA A 165 -1.57 -1.04 -28.83
C ALA A 165 -1.75 0.11 -27.84
N THR A 166 -2.86 0.85 -27.93
CA THR A 166 -3.22 1.95 -27.02
C THR A 166 -4.60 1.72 -26.44
N GLY A 167 -4.78 2.06 -25.18
CA GLY A 167 -6.03 1.87 -24.46
C GLY A 167 -5.94 0.87 -23.31
N ALA A 168 -7.07 0.60 -22.69
CA ALA A 168 -7.22 -0.39 -21.61
C ALA A 168 -8.26 -1.43 -22.04
N LEU A 169 -7.85 -2.69 -22.17
CA LEU A 169 -8.76 -3.79 -22.53
C LEU A 169 -9.57 -4.18 -21.30
N VAL A 170 -10.88 -4.20 -21.43
CA VAL A 170 -11.83 -4.59 -20.37
C VAL A 170 -11.98 -6.11 -20.34
N ASN A 171 -11.52 -6.74 -19.27
CA ASN A 171 -11.68 -8.18 -19.06
C ASN A 171 -13.03 -8.53 -18.44
N ALA A 172 -13.50 -7.67 -17.52
CA ALA A 172 -14.76 -7.87 -16.84
C ALA A 172 -15.37 -6.54 -16.43
N VAL A 173 -16.70 -6.51 -16.33
CA VAL A 173 -17.49 -5.39 -15.86
C VAL A 173 -18.21 -5.78 -14.59
N GLU A 174 -18.15 -4.93 -13.57
CA GLU A 174 -18.82 -5.16 -12.30
C GLU A 174 -20.33 -5.03 -12.44
N LYS A 175 -21.05 -6.05 -11.99
CA LYS A 175 -22.50 -6.08 -12.03
C LYS A 175 -23.11 -4.96 -11.16
N GLY A 176 -24.03 -4.20 -11.74
CA GLY A 176 -24.66 -3.03 -11.09
C GLY A 176 -23.75 -1.80 -11.04
N GLY A 177 -22.50 -1.90 -11.54
CA GLY A 177 -21.51 -0.83 -11.52
C GLY A 177 -21.79 0.28 -12.55
N PRO A 178 -21.05 1.40 -12.47
CA PRO A 178 -21.18 2.52 -13.40
C PRO A 178 -20.92 2.14 -14.87
N ALA A 179 -19.91 1.30 -15.13
CA ALA A 179 -19.56 0.86 -16.47
C ALA A 179 -20.66 -0.02 -17.09
N GLU A 180 -21.25 -0.97 -16.32
CA GLU A 180 -22.36 -1.79 -16.81
C GLU A 180 -23.57 -0.91 -17.18
N LYS A 181 -23.93 0.05 -16.32
CA LYS A 181 -25.02 0.99 -16.56
C LYS A 181 -24.78 1.89 -17.79
N ALA A 182 -23.52 2.17 -18.11
CA ALA A 182 -23.13 2.90 -19.31
C ALA A 182 -23.07 2.03 -20.57
N GLY A 183 -23.27 0.71 -20.45
CA GLY A 183 -23.24 -0.23 -21.55
C GLY A 183 -21.85 -0.68 -21.98
N VAL A 184 -20.87 -0.65 -21.06
CA VAL A 184 -19.54 -1.26 -21.29
C VAL A 184 -19.66 -2.77 -21.24
N GLU A 185 -18.95 -3.45 -22.14
CA GLU A 185 -18.91 -4.90 -22.25
C GLU A 185 -17.48 -5.42 -22.08
N ALA A 186 -17.35 -6.67 -21.65
CA ALA A 186 -16.05 -7.35 -21.73
C ALA A 186 -15.58 -7.45 -23.17
N GLY A 187 -14.31 -7.20 -23.43
CA GLY A 187 -13.74 -7.09 -24.77
C GLY A 187 -13.74 -5.67 -25.36
N ASP A 188 -14.34 -4.69 -24.70
CA ASP A 188 -14.13 -3.29 -25.05
C ASP A 188 -12.70 -2.85 -24.78
N ILE A 189 -12.18 -1.94 -25.60
CA ILE A 189 -10.91 -1.27 -25.33
C ILE A 189 -11.21 0.21 -25.10
N ILE A 190 -10.97 0.69 -23.88
CA ILE A 190 -11.20 2.10 -23.53
C ILE A 190 -10.06 2.94 -24.10
N LEU A 191 -10.37 3.81 -25.04
CA LEU A 191 -9.42 4.67 -25.76
C LEU A 191 -9.30 6.07 -25.17
N LYS A 192 -10.43 6.61 -24.67
CA LYS A 192 -10.49 7.94 -24.04
C LYS A 192 -11.45 7.93 -22.87
N PHE A 193 -11.15 8.74 -21.86
CA PHE A 193 -12.03 8.99 -20.72
C PHE A 193 -12.00 10.48 -20.39
N ASP A 194 -13.17 11.11 -20.37
CA ASP A 194 -13.33 12.55 -20.12
C ASP A 194 -12.41 13.41 -21.02
N GLY A 195 -12.39 13.09 -22.33
CA GLY A 195 -11.55 13.75 -23.34
C GLY A 195 -10.05 13.39 -23.27
N LYS A 196 -9.58 12.74 -22.22
CA LYS A 196 -8.18 12.35 -22.04
C LYS A 196 -7.91 11.00 -22.71
N ALA A 197 -6.85 10.92 -23.52
CA ALA A 197 -6.45 9.68 -24.16
C ALA A 197 -5.87 8.68 -23.15
N ILE A 198 -6.17 7.41 -23.33
CA ILE A 198 -5.61 6.28 -22.60
C ILE A 198 -4.50 5.68 -23.44
N ALA A 199 -3.25 6.03 -23.16
CA ALA A 199 -2.10 5.51 -23.90
C ALA A 199 -1.73 4.09 -23.43
N ALA A 200 -1.79 3.84 -22.11
CA ALA A 200 -1.56 2.54 -21.47
C ALA A 200 -2.71 2.23 -20.52
N SER A 201 -2.91 0.96 -20.19
CA SER A 201 -3.98 0.53 -19.27
C SER A 201 -3.86 1.21 -17.91
N SER A 202 -2.64 1.48 -17.43
CA SER A 202 -2.34 2.17 -16.18
C SER A 202 -2.80 3.63 -16.11
N ASP A 203 -3.11 4.26 -17.24
CA ASP A 203 -3.64 5.62 -17.26
C ASP A 203 -5.10 5.67 -16.78
N LEU A 204 -5.88 4.63 -17.09
CA LEU A 204 -7.31 4.62 -16.81
C LEU A 204 -7.65 4.75 -15.32
N PRO A 205 -7.07 3.95 -14.39
CA PRO A 205 -7.35 4.08 -12.98
C PRO A 205 -7.04 5.47 -12.43
N ARG A 206 -5.96 6.08 -12.90
CA ARG A 206 -5.51 7.40 -12.49
C ARG A 206 -6.47 8.49 -12.98
N ILE A 207 -6.85 8.47 -14.27
CA ILE A 207 -7.76 9.46 -14.85
C ILE A 207 -9.16 9.34 -14.24
N VAL A 208 -9.67 8.11 -14.10
CA VAL A 208 -10.96 7.84 -13.45
C VAL A 208 -10.91 8.23 -11.98
N GLY A 209 -9.84 7.88 -11.26
CA GLY A 209 -9.66 8.20 -9.85
C GLY A 209 -9.63 9.70 -9.56
N ALA A 210 -9.05 10.49 -10.46
CA ALA A 210 -9.04 11.96 -10.37
C ALA A 210 -10.38 12.61 -10.77
N THR A 211 -11.29 11.85 -11.41
CA THR A 211 -12.60 12.38 -11.81
C THR A 211 -13.55 12.35 -10.62
N ARG A 212 -14.22 13.48 -10.37
CA ARG A 212 -15.13 13.62 -9.22
C ARG A 212 -16.28 12.61 -9.29
N PRO A 213 -16.54 11.82 -8.21
CA PRO A 213 -17.71 10.98 -8.14
C PRO A 213 -19.02 11.74 -8.38
N GLY A 214 -19.95 11.09 -9.07
CA GLY A 214 -21.22 11.72 -9.52
C GLY A 214 -21.13 12.47 -10.86
N SER A 215 -19.94 12.77 -11.36
CA SER A 215 -19.79 13.42 -12.68
C SER A 215 -20.21 12.47 -13.79
N LYS A 216 -20.94 13.02 -14.77
CA LYS A 216 -21.27 12.34 -16.02
C LYS A 216 -20.27 12.75 -17.08
N VAL A 217 -19.48 11.80 -17.58
CA VAL A 217 -18.39 12.04 -18.54
C VAL A 217 -18.52 11.16 -19.76
N SER A 218 -17.89 11.57 -20.87
CA SER A 218 -17.80 10.77 -22.09
C SER A 218 -16.64 9.78 -21.97
N MET A 219 -16.88 8.55 -22.40
CA MET A 219 -15.88 7.49 -22.52
C MET A 219 -15.95 6.90 -23.93
N GLN A 220 -14.83 6.93 -24.65
CA GLN A 220 -14.72 6.34 -25.98
C GLN A 220 -14.16 4.94 -25.87
N VAL A 221 -14.89 3.97 -26.43
CA VAL A 221 -14.47 2.57 -26.48
C VAL A 221 -14.35 2.10 -27.92
N TRP A 222 -13.44 1.15 -28.15
CA TRP A 222 -13.38 0.36 -29.36
C TRP A 222 -14.10 -0.95 -29.14
N ARG A 223 -15.07 -1.27 -29.99
CA ARG A 223 -15.88 -2.49 -29.94
C ARG A 223 -16.16 -3.01 -31.33
N LYS A 224 -15.78 -4.26 -31.62
CA LYS A 224 -16.09 -4.95 -32.89
C LYS A 224 -15.73 -4.12 -34.13
N GLY A 225 -14.53 -3.55 -34.15
CA GLY A 225 -14.04 -2.80 -35.34
C GLY A 225 -14.51 -1.35 -35.46
N ALA A 226 -15.22 -0.82 -34.44
CA ALA A 226 -15.72 0.57 -34.47
C ALA A 226 -15.54 1.27 -33.13
N THR A 227 -15.33 2.59 -33.18
CA THR A 227 -15.36 3.43 -31.97
C THR A 227 -16.80 3.75 -31.57
N ARG A 228 -17.06 3.77 -30.25
CA ARG A 228 -18.34 4.17 -29.67
C ARG A 228 -18.11 5.11 -28.51
N ASP A 229 -18.94 6.13 -28.40
CA ASP A 229 -18.93 7.03 -27.25
C ASP A 229 -20.05 6.62 -26.28
N LEU A 230 -19.68 6.39 -25.04
CA LEU A 230 -20.57 6.02 -23.95
C LEU A 230 -20.56 7.12 -22.90
N ALA A 231 -21.73 7.42 -22.32
CA ALA A 231 -21.82 8.34 -21.19
C ALA A 231 -21.82 7.53 -19.89
N VAL A 232 -20.81 7.77 -19.07
CA VAL A 232 -20.66 7.07 -17.77
C VAL A 232 -20.81 8.05 -16.62
N THR A 233 -21.59 7.69 -15.61
CA THR A 233 -21.64 8.42 -14.34
C THR A 233 -20.61 7.79 -13.39
N VAL A 234 -19.60 8.54 -13.03
CA VAL A 234 -18.51 8.07 -12.18
C VAL A 234 -19.02 7.75 -10.77
N GLY A 235 -18.82 6.54 -10.29
CA GLY A 235 -19.09 6.15 -8.90
C GLY A 235 -17.96 6.58 -7.98
N GLU A 236 -18.16 6.51 -6.67
CA GLU A 236 -17.09 6.66 -5.68
C GLU A 236 -16.47 5.29 -5.39
N ILE A 237 -15.14 5.23 -5.30
CA ILE A 237 -14.50 4.06 -4.72
C ILE A 237 -15.00 3.98 -3.28
N PRO A 238 -15.69 2.89 -2.89
CA PRO A 238 -16.04 2.73 -1.49
C PRO A 238 -14.75 2.93 -0.70
N GLU A 239 -14.81 3.80 0.32
CA GLU A 239 -13.80 3.68 1.36
C GLU A 239 -13.75 2.17 1.62
N GLU A 240 -12.57 1.55 1.45
CA GLU A 240 -12.31 0.47 2.34
C GLU A 240 -12.64 1.12 3.68
N LYS A 241 -13.86 0.89 4.15
CA LYS A 241 -14.07 0.87 5.56
C LYS A 241 -12.93 -0.06 5.93
N THR A 242 -11.75 0.56 6.22
CA THR A 242 -10.97 -0.04 7.25
C THR A 242 -12.09 -0.40 8.12
N ALA A 243 -12.46 -1.69 8.05
CA ALA A 243 -13.25 -2.10 9.10
C ALA A 243 -12.46 -1.58 10.30
N GLN A 244 -12.69 -0.32 10.60
CA GLN A 244 -13.28 0.02 11.84
C GLN A 244 -14.62 -0.69 11.74
N ARG A 245 -14.54 -2.05 11.69
CA ARG A 245 -14.92 -2.68 12.90
C ARG A 245 -14.31 -1.74 13.91
N SER A 246 -15.15 -0.82 14.35
CA SER A 246 -15.31 -0.74 15.76
C SER A 246 -15.65 -2.19 16.18
N GLN A 247 -14.61 -3.03 16.08
CA GLN A 247 -14.09 -3.38 17.34
C GLN A 247 -14.01 -1.93 17.90
N LYS A 248 -15.09 -1.56 18.61
CA LYS A 248 -14.88 -1.54 20.03
C LYS A 248 -13.93 -2.71 20.25
N ARG A 249 -12.63 -2.49 19.89
CA ARG A 249 -11.57 -2.97 20.69
C ARG A 249 -12.05 -2.39 22.00
N ALA A 250 -12.86 -3.17 22.66
CA ALA A 250 -12.82 -3.20 24.09
C ALA A 250 -11.33 -3.13 24.25
N LYS A 251 -10.86 -1.89 24.56
CA LYS A 251 -9.50 -1.51 24.93
C LYS A 251 -8.94 -2.81 25.44
N PRO A 252 -8.01 -3.52 24.73
CA PRO A 252 -7.68 -4.85 25.12
C PRO A 252 -7.37 -4.61 26.58
N ALA A 253 -8.20 -5.11 27.48
CA ALA A 253 -7.90 -5.06 28.90
C ALA A 253 -6.53 -5.63 28.88
N GLU A 254 -5.51 -4.77 29.09
CA GLU A 254 -4.10 -5.01 28.84
C GLU A 254 -3.87 -6.50 28.86
N ALA A 255 -3.89 -7.13 27.65
CA ALA A 255 -3.83 -8.58 27.58
C ALA A 255 -2.45 -8.87 28.13
N ALA A 256 -2.41 -9.25 29.40
CA ALA A 256 -1.18 -9.40 30.12
C ALA A 256 -0.41 -10.46 29.35
N ALA A 257 0.81 -10.11 28.93
CA ALA A 257 1.68 -11.08 28.31
C ALA A 257 1.74 -12.29 29.24
N ASN A 258 1.61 -13.48 28.69
CA ASN A 258 1.73 -14.70 29.47
C ASN A 258 3.17 -14.84 30.01
N ARG A 259 3.45 -15.90 30.74
CA ARG A 259 4.79 -16.12 31.36
C ARG A 259 5.93 -16.20 30.33
N LEU A 260 5.63 -16.47 29.07
CA LEU A 260 6.62 -16.48 27.97
C LEU A 260 6.78 -15.10 27.30
N GLY A 261 6.11 -14.07 27.81
CA GLY A 261 6.13 -12.74 27.21
C GLY A 261 5.26 -12.61 25.97
N LEU A 262 4.39 -13.58 25.65
CA LEU A 262 3.58 -13.59 24.45
C LEU A 262 2.19 -13.00 24.73
N VAL A 263 1.77 -12.08 23.86
CA VAL A 263 0.39 -11.63 23.75
C VAL A 263 -0.27 -12.42 22.63
N LEU A 264 -1.29 -13.22 22.97
CA LEU A 264 -1.92 -14.17 22.05
C LEU A 264 -3.38 -13.81 21.81
N SER A 265 -3.85 -14.11 20.61
CA SER A 265 -5.27 -14.07 20.24
C SER A 265 -5.69 -15.36 19.53
N GLU A 266 -6.99 -15.63 19.54
CA GLU A 266 -7.56 -16.73 18.74
C GLU A 266 -7.71 -16.32 17.29
N LEU A 267 -7.46 -17.25 16.37
CA LEU A 267 -7.67 -17.03 14.94
C LEU A 267 -9.15 -16.85 14.61
N SER A 268 -9.47 -15.85 13.80
CA SER A 268 -10.81 -15.69 13.27
C SER A 268 -11.19 -16.85 12.33
N PRO A 269 -12.51 -17.11 12.12
CA PRO A 269 -12.95 -18.13 11.16
C PRO A 269 -12.41 -17.92 9.74
N GLU A 270 -12.20 -16.67 9.34
CA GLU A 270 -11.62 -16.31 8.05
C GLU A 270 -10.15 -16.67 7.97
N GLN A 271 -9.37 -16.34 9.01
CA GLN A 271 -7.96 -16.71 9.13
C GLN A 271 -7.75 -18.22 9.16
N LYS A 272 -8.61 -18.97 9.86
CA LYS A 272 -8.56 -20.45 9.86
C LYS A 272 -8.77 -21.04 8.46
N ARG A 273 -9.71 -20.47 7.67
CA ARG A 273 -9.95 -20.89 6.28
C ARG A 273 -8.77 -20.55 5.37
N GLU A 274 -8.26 -19.34 5.45
CA GLU A 274 -7.13 -18.86 4.65
C GLU A 274 -5.88 -19.69 4.92
N LEU A 275 -5.59 -19.95 6.18
CA LEU A 275 -4.44 -20.74 6.61
C LEU A 275 -4.68 -22.25 6.48
N LYS A 276 -5.89 -22.71 6.15
CA LYS A 276 -6.28 -24.13 6.06
C LYS A 276 -5.93 -24.92 7.34
N ILE A 277 -6.18 -24.34 8.52
CA ILE A 277 -5.94 -24.94 9.83
C ILE A 277 -7.20 -24.90 10.69
N ALA A 278 -7.41 -25.92 11.49
CA ALA A 278 -8.57 -26.01 12.39
C ALA A 278 -8.39 -25.15 13.63
N ASN A 279 -7.18 -25.18 14.24
CA ASN A 279 -6.82 -24.54 15.49
C ASN A 279 -5.47 -23.83 15.41
N GLY A 280 -5.27 -22.84 16.25
CA GLY A 280 -4.02 -22.10 16.36
C GLY A 280 -4.20 -20.79 17.10
N LEU A 281 -3.11 -20.25 17.67
CA LEU A 281 -3.07 -18.97 18.38
C LEU A 281 -2.14 -18.01 17.67
N LEU A 282 -2.66 -16.84 17.31
CA LEU A 282 -1.88 -15.78 16.69
C LEU A 282 -1.07 -15.05 17.75
N ILE A 283 0.21 -14.85 17.48
CA ILE A 283 1.07 -13.99 18.28
C ILE A 283 0.84 -12.54 17.84
N GLU A 284 0.21 -11.74 18.69
CA GLU A 284 -0.04 -10.30 18.44
C GLU A 284 1.18 -9.45 18.80
N ASP A 285 1.88 -9.81 19.88
CA ASP A 285 3.04 -9.08 20.37
C ASP A 285 3.98 -10.01 21.17
N VAL A 286 5.26 -9.70 21.16
CA VAL A 286 6.31 -10.40 21.92
C VAL A 286 7.00 -9.40 22.82
N ARG A 287 6.71 -9.45 24.12
CA ARG A 287 7.33 -8.59 25.13
C ARG A 287 8.60 -9.23 25.67
N ALA A 288 9.68 -8.49 25.66
CA ALA A 288 10.98 -8.98 26.11
C ALA A 288 10.99 -9.28 27.62
N ASN A 289 10.75 -10.51 27.99
CA ASN A 289 10.95 -11.03 29.36
C ASN A 289 12.27 -11.82 29.47
N GLY A 290 13.37 -11.27 28.94
CA GLY A 290 14.70 -11.84 29.16
C GLY A 290 15.08 -13.09 28.35
N SER A 291 14.15 -13.76 27.68
CA SER A 291 14.44 -14.89 26.80
C SER A 291 14.58 -14.43 25.35
N ARG A 292 15.71 -14.68 24.73
CA ARG A 292 15.89 -14.52 23.27
C ARG A 292 15.01 -15.57 22.60
N THR A 293 13.89 -15.15 22.02
CA THR A 293 13.00 -16.02 21.27
C THR A 293 13.01 -15.65 19.80
N ASP A 294 13.02 -16.63 18.91
CA ASP A 294 12.85 -16.42 17.48
C ASP A 294 11.38 -16.22 17.06
N LEU A 295 10.46 -16.07 18.04
CA LEU A 295 9.06 -15.79 17.81
C LEU A 295 8.84 -14.35 17.39
N ARG A 296 7.89 -14.12 16.49
CA ARG A 296 7.58 -12.80 15.92
C ARG A 296 6.06 -12.55 15.94
N PRO A 297 5.63 -11.30 16.06
CA PRO A 297 4.24 -10.95 15.77
C PRO A 297 3.83 -11.45 14.37
N GLY A 298 2.63 -12.05 14.28
CA GLY A 298 2.13 -12.68 13.07
C GLY A 298 2.41 -14.19 12.96
N ASP A 299 3.25 -14.77 13.80
CA ASP A 299 3.40 -16.22 13.89
C ASP A 299 2.15 -16.87 14.50
N VAL A 300 1.83 -18.09 14.08
CA VAL A 300 0.69 -18.86 14.61
C VAL A 300 1.21 -20.09 15.36
N ILE A 301 0.94 -20.18 16.65
CA ILE A 301 1.25 -21.36 17.47
C ILE A 301 0.22 -22.44 17.18
N LEU A 302 0.66 -23.60 16.70
CA LEU A 302 -0.18 -24.74 16.39
C LEU A 302 -0.25 -25.75 17.54
N ALA A 303 0.89 -25.98 18.19
CA ALA A 303 0.99 -26.95 19.29
C ALA A 303 2.13 -26.64 20.24
N VAL A 304 2.02 -27.17 21.45
CA VAL A 304 3.09 -27.23 22.46
C VAL A 304 3.63 -28.63 22.54
N VAL A 305 4.93 -28.77 22.45
CA VAL A 305 5.64 -30.05 22.57
C VAL A 305 6.45 -30.06 23.85
N HIS A 306 6.21 -31.03 24.74
CA HIS A 306 6.96 -31.24 25.96
C HIS A 306 7.14 -32.73 26.26
N LYS A 307 8.37 -33.15 26.51
CA LYS A 307 8.72 -34.55 26.82
C LYS A 307 8.13 -35.59 25.84
N GLY A 308 8.12 -35.24 24.54
CA GLY A 308 7.62 -36.12 23.49
C GLY A 308 6.08 -36.07 23.26
N SER A 309 5.33 -35.41 24.14
CA SER A 309 3.89 -35.18 23.95
C SER A 309 3.64 -33.87 23.22
N SER A 310 2.74 -33.90 22.22
CA SER A 310 2.29 -32.73 21.50
C SER A 310 0.85 -32.42 21.88
N THR A 311 0.56 -31.20 22.30
CA THR A 311 -0.78 -30.72 22.65
C THR A 311 -1.13 -29.55 21.74
N GLU A 312 -2.25 -29.65 21.03
CA GLU A 312 -2.72 -28.57 20.14
C GLU A 312 -3.08 -27.30 20.92
N ALA A 313 -2.76 -26.16 20.35
CA ALA A 313 -3.10 -24.83 20.86
C ALA A 313 -4.48 -24.40 20.35
N SER A 314 -5.56 -24.75 21.04
CA SER A 314 -6.94 -24.52 20.59
C SER A 314 -7.56 -23.23 21.15
N SER A 315 -7.16 -22.77 22.35
CA SER A 315 -7.56 -21.49 22.92
C SER A 315 -6.47 -20.88 23.78
N VAL A 316 -6.50 -19.54 23.98
CA VAL A 316 -5.53 -18.80 24.80
C VAL A 316 -5.56 -19.29 26.25
N ASP A 317 -6.77 -19.55 26.79
CA ASP A 317 -6.93 -20.03 28.17
C ASP A 317 -6.35 -21.41 28.35
N GLN A 318 -6.59 -22.34 27.40
CA GLN A 318 -6.01 -23.68 27.43
C GLN A 318 -4.48 -23.63 27.38
N PHE A 319 -3.94 -22.82 26.46
CA PHE A 319 -2.51 -22.65 26.31
C PHE A 319 -1.87 -22.09 27.57
N ASN A 320 -2.45 -21.07 28.19
CA ASN A 320 -1.94 -20.49 29.44
C ASN A 320 -2.04 -21.47 30.60
N LYS A 321 -3.13 -22.26 30.73
CA LYS A 321 -3.25 -23.33 31.72
C LYS A 321 -2.19 -24.41 31.52
N LEU A 322 -1.94 -24.81 30.27
CA LEU A 322 -0.89 -25.80 29.95
C LEU A 322 0.48 -25.27 30.37
N LEU A 323 0.76 -24.00 30.11
CA LEU A 323 2.01 -23.37 30.54
C LEU A 323 2.19 -23.40 32.06
N THR A 324 1.13 -23.27 32.88
CA THR A 324 1.24 -23.32 34.34
C THR A 324 1.59 -24.70 34.87
N GLN A 325 1.39 -25.77 34.11
CA GLN A 325 1.74 -27.15 34.50
C GLN A 325 3.24 -27.45 34.31
N PHE A 326 3.97 -26.61 33.57
CA PHE A 326 5.40 -26.78 33.37
C PHE A 326 6.21 -25.99 34.41
N ASP A 327 7.31 -26.55 34.88
CA ASP A 327 8.25 -25.82 35.71
C ASP A 327 8.73 -24.54 35.05
N LYS A 328 9.04 -23.50 35.84
CA LYS A 328 9.51 -22.22 35.32
C LYS A 328 10.80 -22.33 34.49
N SER A 329 11.61 -23.32 34.75
CA SER A 329 12.86 -23.64 34.07
C SER A 329 12.71 -24.70 32.98
N ALA A 330 11.49 -25.20 32.73
CA ALA A 330 11.26 -26.22 31.71
C ALA A 330 11.47 -25.69 30.31
N THR A 331 12.19 -26.46 29.53
CA THR A 331 12.30 -26.19 28.06
C THR A 331 10.98 -26.56 27.38
N ILE A 332 10.35 -25.60 26.73
CA ILE A 332 9.08 -25.76 26.01
C ILE A 332 9.35 -25.58 24.53
N THR A 333 8.91 -26.52 23.72
CA THR A 333 9.00 -26.40 22.27
C THR A 333 7.62 -26.09 21.69
N LEU A 334 7.53 -25.05 20.86
CA LEU A 334 6.31 -24.67 20.16
C LEU A 334 6.42 -25.08 18.68
N LEU A 335 5.38 -25.71 18.17
CA LEU A 335 5.20 -25.82 16.72
C LEU A 335 4.54 -24.53 16.24
N VAL A 336 5.25 -23.80 15.39
CA VAL A 336 4.86 -22.47 14.93
C VAL A 336 4.76 -22.48 13.43
N ARG A 337 3.73 -21.83 12.89
CA ARG A 337 3.58 -21.54 11.49
C ARG A 337 3.91 -20.08 11.21
N ARG A 338 4.80 -19.85 10.26
CA ARG A 338 5.18 -18.54 9.73
C ARG A 338 4.94 -18.51 8.22
N GLY A 339 3.91 -17.81 7.77
CA GLY A 339 3.44 -17.90 6.38
C GLY A 339 3.02 -19.32 6.02
N GLU A 340 3.68 -19.93 5.04
CA GLU A 340 3.41 -21.30 4.62
C GLU A 340 4.30 -22.37 5.31
N GLN A 341 5.32 -21.95 6.03
CA GLN A 341 6.28 -22.85 6.66
C GLN A 341 5.92 -23.15 8.13
N GLN A 342 6.16 -24.39 8.56
CA GLN A 342 6.08 -24.80 9.95
C GLN A 342 7.48 -25.04 10.50
N THR A 343 7.73 -24.61 11.73
CA THR A 343 9.01 -24.78 12.40
C THR A 343 8.82 -25.03 13.91
N TYR A 344 9.75 -25.74 14.50
CA TYR A 344 9.79 -25.90 15.95
C TYR A 344 10.70 -24.84 16.58
N ILE A 345 10.16 -24.10 17.53
CA ILE A 345 10.90 -23.06 18.27
C ILE A 345 10.93 -23.47 19.74
N THR A 346 12.15 -23.61 20.27
CA THR A 346 12.35 -24.01 21.67
C THR A 346 12.62 -22.79 22.53
N LEU A 347 11.89 -22.70 23.65
CA LEU A 347 11.96 -21.64 24.63
C LEU A 347 12.53 -22.21 25.94
N LYS A 348 13.47 -21.49 26.53
CA LYS A 348 14.06 -21.81 27.84
C LYS A 348 13.64 -20.79 28.87
#